data_212286353920991f16f44367f673e1b3
#
_entry.id   212286353920991f16f44367f673e1b3
#
_cell.length_a   1.000
_cell.length_b   1.000
_cell.length_c   1.000
_cell.angle_alpha   90.00
_cell.angle_beta   90.00
_cell.angle_gamma   90.00
#
_symmetry.space_group_name_H-M   'P 1'
#
loop_
_entity.id
_entity.type
_entity.pdbx_description
1 polymer ?
#
loop_
_entity_poly.entity_id
_entity_poly.type
_entity_poly.pdbx_seq_one_letter_code
_entity_poly.pdbx_strand_id
1 'polypeptide(L)'
;MKIKFLGTGSGQTSLKRSHSSILISSSKFNLLVDCGDGISRAFLNQKIDFQSIDFILISHFHADHFTGLPALLTQMKLVSKKTNLTIFVHISEKNFLEQFLFHSYLFKERMTFEVKIISFETESEIKMDNSFFFIARRNSHLDKYKQYDPDKRLGFVSLSFFFRDDENSVIYTGDIASEKDLYLFDQKVEWFISESTHIEPQYFADILTKLNPDKLILTHISDENKGSLLSFQQNMSKSLKSRIFFASDGFDLKHCDTGCL
;
A
#
# COMPACT_ATOMS: atom_id res chain seq x y z
N MET A 1 -11.32 -1.21 11.39
CA MET A 1 -10.65 -0.26 10.44
C MET A 1 -11.51 0.00 9.21
N LYS A 2 -11.21 1.09 8.45
CA LYS A 2 -11.77 1.38 7.12
C LYS A 2 -10.62 1.45 6.14
N ILE A 3 -10.82 0.99 4.91
CA ILE A 3 -9.78 1.01 3.88
C ILE A 3 -10.34 1.69 2.62
N LYS A 4 -9.61 2.70 2.15
CA LYS A 4 -9.91 3.42 0.92
C LYS A 4 -8.71 3.40 0.00
N PHE A 5 -8.92 3.04 -1.26
CA PHE A 5 -7.88 3.01 -2.28
C PHE A 5 -7.77 4.40 -2.93
N LEU A 6 -6.67 5.08 -2.72
CA LEU A 6 -6.45 6.42 -3.30
C LEU A 6 -5.83 6.32 -4.68
N GLY A 7 -4.98 5.32 -4.90
CA GLY A 7 -4.40 4.99 -6.17
C GLY A 7 -4.30 3.47 -6.36
N THR A 8 -4.68 2.99 -7.52
CA THR A 8 -4.84 1.56 -7.83
C THR A 8 -4.10 1.14 -9.09
N GLY A 9 -3.35 2.06 -9.72
CA GLY A 9 -2.53 1.82 -10.90
C GLY A 9 -1.21 1.15 -10.56
N SER A 10 -0.62 0.51 -11.57
CA SER A 10 0.73 -0.05 -11.58
C SER A 10 1.79 1.04 -11.86
N GLY A 11 3.06 0.64 -12.01
CA GLY A 11 4.14 1.55 -12.41
C GLY A 11 3.94 2.22 -13.77
N GLN A 12 3.05 1.72 -14.61
CA GLN A 12 2.66 2.39 -15.85
C GLN A 12 1.72 3.55 -15.57
N THR A 13 2.11 4.76 -15.96
CA THR A 13 1.27 5.96 -15.78
C THR A 13 -0.04 5.83 -16.55
N SER A 14 -1.16 6.10 -15.90
CA SER A 14 -2.51 6.04 -16.47
C SER A 14 -3.29 7.31 -16.20
N LEU A 15 -4.15 7.71 -17.12
CA LEU A 15 -5.09 8.81 -16.89
C LEU A 15 -6.27 8.41 -16.00
N LYS A 16 -6.49 7.11 -15.81
CA LYS A 16 -7.65 6.56 -15.10
C LYS A 16 -7.33 6.15 -13.66
N ARG A 17 -6.05 5.92 -13.36
CA ARG A 17 -5.59 5.40 -12.06
C ARG A 17 -4.38 6.17 -11.61
N SER A 18 -4.39 6.63 -10.37
CA SER A 18 -3.21 7.11 -9.66
C SER A 18 -2.33 5.94 -9.27
N HIS A 19 -1.03 6.18 -9.06
CA HIS A 19 -0.10 5.17 -8.57
C HIS A 19 -0.47 4.68 -7.17
N SER A 20 0.11 3.56 -6.77
CA SER A 20 -0.25 2.79 -5.58
C SER A 20 -0.33 3.63 -4.30
N SER A 21 -1.49 3.58 -3.66
CA SER A 21 -1.70 4.26 -2.38
C SER A 21 -3.01 3.80 -1.71
N ILE A 22 -2.94 3.42 -0.44
CA ILE A 22 -4.08 2.94 0.34
C ILE A 22 -4.17 3.75 1.64
N LEU A 23 -5.35 4.26 1.95
CA LEU A 23 -5.65 4.93 3.22
C LEU A 23 -6.35 3.96 4.16
N ILE A 24 -5.72 3.65 5.28
CA ILE A 24 -6.29 2.88 6.38
C ILE A 24 -6.67 3.85 7.50
N SER A 25 -7.95 3.92 7.83
CA SER A 25 -8.47 4.76 8.91
C SER A 25 -8.90 3.91 10.09
N SER A 26 -8.33 4.19 11.25
CA SER A 26 -8.80 3.71 12.55
C SER A 26 -9.75 4.74 13.19
N SER A 27 -10.22 4.47 14.40
CA SER A 27 -10.97 5.47 15.19
C SER A 27 -10.10 6.62 15.71
N LYS A 28 -8.77 6.48 15.67
CA LYS A 28 -7.82 7.41 16.31
C LYS A 28 -6.84 8.07 15.35
N PHE A 29 -6.58 7.45 14.19
CA PHE A 29 -5.57 7.92 13.24
C PHE A 29 -5.86 7.49 11.81
N ASN A 30 -5.18 8.11 10.88
CA ASN A 30 -5.14 7.73 9.48
C ASN A 30 -3.70 7.35 9.08
N LEU A 31 -3.56 6.15 8.53
CA LEU A 31 -2.32 5.59 7.98
C LEU A 31 -2.41 5.55 6.46
N LEU A 32 -1.50 6.24 5.79
CA LEU A 32 -1.31 6.13 4.34
C LEU A 32 -0.25 5.06 4.05
N VAL A 33 -0.61 4.00 3.37
CA VAL A 33 0.32 2.97 2.89
C VAL A 33 0.65 3.28 1.46
N ASP A 34 1.91 3.55 1.20
CA ASP A 34 2.47 4.07 -0.04
C ASP A 34 1.93 5.46 -0.45
N CYS A 35 2.73 6.18 -1.20
CA CYS A 35 2.42 7.49 -1.73
C CYS A 35 3.12 7.70 -3.08
N GLY A 36 2.66 6.96 -4.08
CA GLY A 36 3.16 7.04 -5.45
C GLY A 36 2.94 8.41 -6.09
N ASP A 37 3.51 8.61 -7.26
CA ASP A 37 3.36 9.87 -7.99
C ASP A 37 1.89 10.24 -8.18
N GLY A 38 1.59 11.53 -8.09
CA GLY A 38 0.22 12.04 -8.21
C GLY A 38 -0.64 11.94 -6.96
N ILE A 39 -0.13 11.42 -5.82
CA ILE A 39 -0.91 11.26 -4.59
C ILE A 39 -1.60 12.56 -4.13
N SER A 40 -0.94 13.71 -4.24
CA SER A 40 -1.53 15.01 -3.88
C SER A 40 -2.76 15.34 -4.72
N ARG A 41 -2.77 14.95 -6.00
CA ARG A 41 -3.92 15.11 -6.88
C ARG A 41 -5.03 14.11 -6.53
N ALA A 42 -4.68 12.87 -6.17
CA ALA A 42 -5.64 11.88 -5.70
C ALA A 42 -6.37 12.34 -4.43
N PHE A 43 -5.65 12.99 -3.48
CA PHE A 43 -6.25 13.62 -2.30
C PHE A 43 -7.31 14.66 -2.66
N LEU A 44 -6.99 15.57 -3.58
CA LEU A 44 -7.93 16.61 -4.03
C LEU A 44 -9.16 15.99 -4.72
N ASN A 45 -8.95 15.05 -5.64
CA ASN A 45 -10.02 14.39 -6.38
C ASN A 45 -10.99 13.64 -5.44
N GLN A 46 -10.45 13.03 -4.38
CA GLN A 46 -11.22 12.23 -3.43
C GLN A 46 -11.60 13.01 -2.17
N LYS A 47 -11.33 14.32 -2.13
CA LYS A 47 -11.66 15.23 -1.03
C LYS A 47 -11.07 14.77 0.30
N ILE A 48 -9.83 14.25 0.28
CA ILE A 48 -9.09 13.89 1.49
C ILE A 48 -8.38 15.15 2.00
N ASP A 49 -8.54 15.42 3.30
CA ASP A 49 -7.86 16.54 3.95
C ASP A 49 -6.38 16.19 4.17
N PHE A 50 -5.47 17.03 3.68
CA PHE A 50 -4.03 16.89 3.89
C PHE A 50 -3.64 16.94 5.38
N GLN A 51 -4.46 17.54 6.23
CA GLN A 51 -4.22 17.58 7.66
C GLN A 51 -4.56 16.27 8.37
N SER A 52 -5.37 15.40 7.75
CA SER A 52 -5.91 14.20 8.39
C SER A 52 -4.93 13.04 8.53
N ILE A 53 -3.79 13.06 7.84
CA ILE A 53 -2.83 11.94 7.83
C ILE A 53 -1.89 12.04 9.02
N ASP A 54 -1.82 10.98 9.82
CA ASP A 54 -0.97 10.90 11.01
C ASP A 54 0.28 10.05 10.75
N PHE A 55 0.14 9.03 9.89
CA PHE A 55 1.19 8.07 9.57
C PHE A 55 1.29 7.83 8.08
N ILE A 56 2.53 7.59 7.61
CA ILE A 56 2.82 7.05 6.28
C ILE A 56 3.67 5.80 6.46
N LEU A 57 3.39 4.74 5.71
CA LEU A 57 4.16 3.50 5.68
C LEU A 57 4.58 3.22 4.24
N ILE A 58 5.86 3.05 4.00
CA ILE A 58 6.39 2.77 2.65
C ILE A 58 6.71 1.28 2.53
N SER A 59 6.12 0.63 1.52
CA SER A 59 6.34 -0.78 1.24
C SER A 59 7.70 -1.03 0.58
N HIS A 60 8.05 -0.22 -0.42
CA HIS A 60 9.32 -0.26 -1.12
C HIS A 60 9.56 1.03 -1.93
N PHE A 61 10.74 1.16 -2.55
CA PHE A 61 11.17 2.40 -3.20
C PHE A 61 11.10 2.37 -4.73
N HIS A 62 10.16 1.66 -5.33
CA HIS A 62 9.79 1.94 -6.71
C HIS A 62 9.04 3.28 -6.82
N ALA A 63 9.24 3.98 -7.93
CA ALA A 63 8.73 5.35 -8.11
C ALA A 63 7.21 5.46 -7.90
N ASP A 64 6.45 4.48 -8.30
CA ASP A 64 4.98 4.42 -8.18
C ASP A 64 4.49 4.12 -6.75
N HIS A 65 5.40 3.96 -5.77
CA HIS A 65 5.08 3.74 -4.37
C HIS A 65 5.53 4.86 -3.43
N PHE A 66 6.50 5.70 -3.80
CA PHE A 66 7.02 6.70 -2.85
C PHE A 66 7.30 8.10 -3.42
N THR A 67 7.41 8.28 -4.75
CA THR A 67 7.90 9.56 -5.31
C THR A 67 6.92 10.72 -5.14
N GLY A 68 5.67 10.46 -4.80
CA GLY A 68 4.71 11.50 -4.43
C GLY A 68 4.93 12.12 -3.05
N LEU A 69 5.77 11.50 -2.20
CA LEU A 69 5.97 11.93 -0.82
C LEU A 69 6.44 13.39 -0.68
N PRO A 70 7.45 13.89 -1.40
CA PRO A 70 7.85 15.29 -1.27
C PRO A 70 6.75 16.27 -1.63
N ALA A 71 5.98 15.98 -2.68
CA ALA A 71 4.84 16.80 -3.07
C ALA A 71 3.74 16.79 -2.01
N LEU A 72 3.44 15.63 -1.43
CA LEU A 72 2.45 15.47 -0.36
C LEU A 72 2.85 16.27 0.88
N LEU A 73 4.09 16.16 1.36
CA LEU A 73 4.61 16.92 2.50
C LEU A 73 4.58 18.43 2.24
N THR A 74 4.87 18.84 0.99
CA THR A 74 4.75 20.24 0.59
C THR A 74 3.31 20.72 0.71
N GLN A 75 2.32 19.95 0.23
CA GLN A 75 0.91 20.33 0.38
C GLN A 75 0.48 20.40 1.86
N MET A 76 0.86 19.42 2.68
CA MET A 76 0.61 19.43 4.12
C MET A 76 1.16 20.71 4.79
N LYS A 77 2.35 21.13 4.41
CA LYS A 77 2.95 22.38 4.88
C LYS A 77 2.16 23.60 4.40
N LEU A 78 1.79 23.66 3.12
CA LEU A 78 1.05 24.80 2.53
C LEU A 78 -0.33 24.98 3.16
N VAL A 79 -1.01 23.91 3.54
CA VAL A 79 -2.27 23.97 4.30
C VAL A 79 -2.05 24.16 5.81
N SER A 80 -0.81 24.39 6.25
CA SER A 80 -0.43 24.61 7.63
C SER A 80 -0.86 23.47 8.57
N LYS A 81 -0.57 22.21 8.17
CA LYS A 81 -0.80 21.04 9.03
C LYS A 81 -0.24 21.29 10.44
N LYS A 82 -1.00 20.92 11.47
CA LYS A 82 -0.65 21.17 12.88
C LYS A 82 -0.21 19.92 13.63
N THR A 83 -0.77 18.76 13.27
CA THR A 83 -0.43 17.50 13.94
C THR A 83 0.86 16.92 13.34
N ASN A 84 1.65 16.26 14.17
CA ASN A 84 2.87 15.60 13.74
C ASN A 84 2.57 14.48 12.73
N LEU A 85 3.56 14.19 11.87
CA LEU A 85 3.51 13.10 10.93
C LEU A 85 4.64 12.12 11.23
N THR A 86 4.31 10.83 11.32
CA THR A 86 5.33 9.78 11.42
C THR A 86 5.39 8.98 10.13
N ILE A 87 6.60 8.79 9.58
CA ILE A 87 6.85 7.95 8.41
C ILE A 87 7.55 6.70 8.86
N PHE A 88 6.93 5.55 8.62
CA PHE A 88 7.51 4.23 8.86
C PHE A 88 8.22 3.72 7.62
N VAL A 89 9.44 3.24 7.79
CA VAL A 89 10.28 2.71 6.71
C VAL A 89 11.15 1.57 7.24
N HIS A 90 11.48 0.60 6.40
CA HIS A 90 12.43 -0.45 6.79
C HIS A 90 13.79 0.16 7.16
N ILE A 91 14.49 -0.45 8.13
CA ILE A 91 15.73 0.11 8.69
C ILE A 91 16.81 0.35 7.64
N SER A 92 16.94 -0.50 6.63
CA SER A 92 17.92 -0.33 5.54
C SER A 92 17.67 0.90 4.67
N GLU A 93 16.46 1.41 4.63
CA GLU A 93 16.01 2.48 3.73
C GLU A 93 15.91 3.85 4.41
N LYS A 94 16.11 3.90 5.73
CA LYS A 94 15.95 5.13 6.51
C LYS A 94 16.87 6.26 6.02
N ASN A 95 18.16 5.95 5.86
CA ASN A 95 19.14 6.96 5.43
C ASN A 95 18.83 7.50 4.03
N PHE A 96 18.40 6.63 3.11
CA PHE A 96 17.98 7.07 1.78
C PHE A 96 16.78 8.01 1.87
N LEU A 97 15.75 7.67 2.64
CA LEU A 97 14.58 8.52 2.79
C LEU A 97 14.92 9.88 3.39
N GLU A 98 15.75 9.93 4.43
CA GLU A 98 16.22 11.18 5.04
C GLU A 98 16.96 12.06 4.01
N GLN A 99 17.86 11.49 3.22
CA GLN A 99 18.57 12.20 2.15
C GLN A 99 17.63 12.65 1.02
N PHE A 100 16.69 11.82 0.62
CA PHE A 100 15.71 12.15 -0.41
C PHE A 100 14.86 13.37 -0.01
N LEU A 101 14.36 13.40 1.22
CA LEU A 101 13.60 14.54 1.74
C LEU A 101 14.48 15.79 1.89
N PHE A 102 15.73 15.64 2.33
CA PHE A 102 16.68 16.74 2.42
C PHE A 102 16.97 17.34 1.03
N HIS A 103 17.27 16.53 0.03
CA HIS A 103 17.50 16.99 -1.35
C HIS A 103 16.23 17.51 -2.03
N SER A 104 15.06 17.23 -1.47
CA SER A 104 13.78 17.82 -1.86
C SER A 104 13.50 19.17 -1.15
N TYR A 105 14.49 19.71 -0.41
CA TYR A 105 14.42 20.98 0.34
C TYR A 105 13.33 20.99 1.43
N LEU A 106 12.96 19.83 1.98
CA LEU A 106 12.02 19.68 3.07
C LEU A 106 12.74 19.76 4.42
N PHE A 107 13.30 20.93 4.72
CA PHE A 107 14.05 21.17 5.95
C PHE A 107 13.10 21.26 7.16
N LYS A 108 13.48 20.63 8.28
CA LYS A 108 12.69 20.61 9.53
C LYS A 108 12.32 22.00 10.00
N GLU A 109 13.25 22.95 9.91
CA GLU A 109 13.09 24.35 10.34
C GLU A 109 12.05 25.13 9.51
N ARG A 110 11.70 24.59 8.34
CA ARG A 110 10.73 25.18 7.42
C ARG A 110 9.37 24.50 7.41
N MET A 111 9.22 23.40 8.17
CA MET A 111 7.94 22.69 8.29
C MET A 111 7.05 23.35 9.34
N THR A 112 5.73 23.24 9.17
CA THR A 112 4.73 23.72 10.14
C THR A 112 4.36 22.66 11.17
N PHE A 113 4.88 21.44 11.01
CA PHE A 113 4.66 20.24 11.84
C PHE A 113 5.93 19.41 11.87
N GLU A 114 6.08 18.57 12.89
CA GLU A 114 7.20 17.64 12.96
C GLU A 114 6.98 16.46 12.00
N VAL A 115 8.02 16.13 11.23
CA VAL A 115 8.10 14.89 10.44
C VAL A 115 9.10 13.97 11.12
N LYS A 116 8.61 12.87 11.69
CA LYS A 116 9.42 11.85 12.37
C LYS A 116 9.56 10.63 11.47
N ILE A 117 10.79 10.19 11.20
CA ILE A 117 11.07 8.94 10.47
C ILE A 117 11.41 7.87 11.49
N ILE A 118 10.55 6.84 11.58
CA ILE A 118 10.76 5.66 12.44
C ILE A 118 11.09 4.49 11.55
N SER A 119 12.25 3.88 11.80
CA SER A 119 12.61 2.63 11.13
C SER A 119 12.17 1.41 11.93
N PHE A 120 11.87 0.33 11.20
CA PHE A 120 11.50 -0.95 11.77
C PHE A 120 12.22 -2.10 11.05
N GLU A 121 12.25 -3.26 11.68
CA GLU A 121 12.69 -4.53 11.10
C GLU A 121 11.48 -5.42 10.79
N THR A 122 11.64 -6.34 9.84
CA THR A 122 10.61 -7.33 9.51
C THR A 122 10.36 -8.30 10.66
N GLU A 123 9.24 -9.04 10.60
CA GLU A 123 8.79 -10.06 11.57
C GLU A 123 8.42 -9.51 12.95
N SER A 124 8.61 -8.23 13.21
CA SER A 124 8.25 -7.60 14.49
C SER A 124 6.84 -7.01 14.44
N GLU A 125 6.11 -7.10 15.55
CA GLU A 125 4.84 -6.41 15.72
C GLU A 125 5.09 -4.93 16.04
N ILE A 126 4.62 -4.06 15.16
CA ILE A 126 4.73 -2.61 15.32
C ILE A 126 3.38 -2.07 15.77
N LYS A 127 3.29 -1.74 17.06
CA LYS A 127 2.08 -1.16 17.66
C LYS A 127 1.97 0.31 17.28
N MET A 128 0.85 0.69 16.70
CA MET A 128 0.52 2.09 16.41
C MET A 128 -0.30 2.71 17.53
N ASP A 129 -1.16 1.90 18.16
CA ASP A 129 -1.85 2.21 19.43
C ASP A 129 -2.16 0.92 20.19
N ASN A 130 -3.05 0.98 21.18
CA ASN A 130 -3.40 -0.19 22.01
C ASN A 130 -4.24 -1.24 21.27
N SER A 131 -4.87 -0.86 20.15
CA SER A 131 -5.80 -1.71 19.39
C SER A 131 -5.34 -2.02 17.98
N PHE A 132 -4.36 -1.28 17.45
CA PHE A 132 -3.91 -1.43 16.07
C PHE A 132 -2.40 -1.71 16.00
N PHE A 133 -2.04 -2.74 15.24
CA PHE A 133 -0.64 -3.04 14.93
C PHE A 133 -0.49 -3.53 13.48
N PHE A 134 0.74 -3.55 13.01
CA PHE A 134 1.12 -4.22 11.78
C PHE A 134 2.35 -5.10 11.97
N ILE A 135 2.47 -6.12 11.12
CA ILE A 135 3.68 -6.93 10.93
C ILE A 135 4.08 -6.82 9.46
N ALA A 136 5.36 -6.59 9.20
CA ALA A 136 5.90 -6.56 7.85
C ALA A 136 6.74 -7.80 7.58
N ARG A 137 6.59 -8.41 6.40
CA ARG A 137 7.42 -9.51 5.91
C ARG A 137 8.02 -9.14 4.56
N ARG A 138 9.28 -9.51 4.39
CA ARG A 138 9.98 -9.31 3.12
C ARG A 138 9.43 -10.26 2.07
N ASN A 139 9.09 -9.72 0.90
CA ASN A 139 8.76 -10.48 -0.30
C ASN A 139 9.91 -10.42 -1.33
N SER A 140 9.77 -11.15 -2.43
CA SER A 140 10.84 -11.34 -3.41
C SER A 140 10.83 -10.33 -4.56
N HIS A 141 9.97 -9.30 -4.56
CA HIS A 141 9.76 -8.38 -5.67
C HIS A 141 11.05 -7.72 -6.20
N LEU A 142 11.93 -7.28 -5.30
CA LEU A 142 13.17 -6.60 -5.66
C LEU A 142 14.38 -7.53 -5.85
N ASP A 143 14.24 -8.83 -5.62
CA ASP A 143 15.36 -9.77 -5.67
C ASP A 143 16.01 -9.86 -7.06
N LYS A 144 15.23 -9.69 -8.12
CA LYS A 144 15.71 -9.66 -9.52
C LYS A 144 16.72 -8.54 -9.81
N TYR A 145 16.72 -7.47 -9.01
CA TYR A 145 17.62 -6.31 -9.20
C TYR A 145 18.96 -6.46 -8.49
N LYS A 146 19.14 -7.44 -7.60
CA LYS A 146 20.41 -7.67 -6.86
C LYS A 146 21.62 -7.82 -7.78
N GLN A 147 21.43 -8.38 -8.98
CA GLN A 147 22.48 -8.52 -9.98
C GLN A 147 23.05 -7.20 -10.50
N TYR A 148 22.35 -6.08 -10.34
CA TYR A 148 22.77 -4.75 -10.77
C TYR A 148 23.50 -3.95 -9.68
N ASP A 149 23.62 -4.50 -8.48
CA ASP A 149 24.34 -3.88 -7.36
C ASP A 149 25.41 -4.84 -6.79
N PRO A 150 26.52 -5.06 -7.53
CA PRO A 150 27.58 -5.98 -7.10
C PRO A 150 28.24 -5.51 -5.79
N ASP A 151 28.23 -4.21 -5.52
CA ASP A 151 28.81 -3.62 -4.31
C ASP A 151 27.88 -3.71 -3.09
N LYS A 152 26.67 -4.27 -3.24
CA LYS A 152 25.68 -4.46 -2.17
C LYS A 152 25.34 -3.17 -1.41
N ARG A 153 25.14 -2.08 -2.13
CA ARG A 153 24.81 -0.75 -1.57
C ARG A 153 23.35 -0.59 -1.19
N LEU A 154 22.45 -1.44 -1.78
CA LEU A 154 21.01 -1.36 -1.63
C LEU A 154 20.46 -2.53 -0.80
N GLY A 155 19.42 -2.28 -0.03
CA GLY A 155 18.73 -3.29 0.77
C GLY A 155 17.86 -4.25 -0.06
N PHE A 156 17.37 -3.81 -1.22
CA PHE A 156 16.38 -4.52 -2.05
C PHE A 156 15.19 -5.01 -1.24
N VAL A 157 14.64 -4.13 -0.39
CA VAL A 157 13.53 -4.46 0.50
C VAL A 157 12.21 -4.09 -0.15
N SER A 158 11.37 -5.10 -0.35
CA SER A 158 9.95 -4.96 -0.64
C SER A 158 9.16 -5.74 0.40
N LEU A 159 8.06 -5.15 0.88
CA LEU A 159 7.34 -5.61 2.06
C LEU A 159 5.88 -5.92 1.76
N SER A 160 5.43 -7.03 2.31
CA SER A 160 4.02 -7.35 2.50
C SER A 160 3.64 -7.11 3.95
N PHE A 161 2.39 -6.78 4.22
CA PHE A 161 1.93 -6.38 5.54
C PHE A 161 0.72 -7.18 6.01
N PHE A 162 0.70 -7.48 7.29
CA PHE A 162 -0.47 -7.89 8.03
C PHE A 162 -0.87 -6.76 8.97
N PHE A 163 -2.08 -6.22 8.82
CA PHE A 163 -2.66 -5.21 9.70
C PHE A 163 -3.79 -5.82 10.51
N ARG A 164 -3.90 -5.43 11.77
CA ARG A 164 -4.99 -5.86 12.63
C ARG A 164 -5.43 -4.74 13.58
N ASP A 165 -6.75 -4.61 13.73
CA ASP A 165 -7.37 -3.90 14.85
C ASP A 165 -8.29 -4.85 15.63
N ASP A 166 -9.05 -4.33 16.60
CA ASP A 166 -9.93 -5.15 17.44
C ASP A 166 -11.03 -5.89 16.67
N GLU A 167 -11.40 -5.39 15.48
CA GLU A 167 -12.55 -5.90 14.70
C GLU A 167 -12.13 -6.64 13.42
N ASN A 168 -11.04 -6.23 12.78
CA ASN A 168 -10.69 -6.68 11.44
C ASN A 168 -9.20 -6.96 11.29
N SER A 169 -8.88 -7.83 10.35
CA SER A 169 -7.52 -8.11 9.94
C SER A 169 -7.38 -8.09 8.40
N VAL A 170 -6.23 -7.65 7.93
CA VAL A 170 -5.95 -7.42 6.50
C VAL A 170 -4.55 -7.89 6.16
N ILE A 171 -4.41 -8.63 5.08
CA ILE A 171 -3.12 -8.83 4.42
C ILE A 171 -3.07 -7.90 3.20
N TYR A 172 -1.98 -7.12 3.07
CA TYR A 172 -1.64 -6.36 1.88
C TYR A 172 -0.29 -6.85 1.35
N THR A 173 -0.28 -7.33 0.12
CA THR A 173 0.94 -7.95 -0.45
C THR A 173 2.02 -6.92 -0.77
N GLY A 174 1.68 -5.64 -0.97
CA GLY A 174 2.55 -4.76 -1.74
C GLY A 174 2.78 -5.35 -3.13
N ASP A 175 3.85 -4.95 -3.81
CA ASP A 175 4.28 -5.61 -5.04
C ASP A 175 5.07 -6.87 -4.71
N ILE A 176 4.76 -7.96 -5.41
CA ILE A 176 5.35 -9.29 -5.21
C ILE A 176 5.93 -9.83 -6.53
N ALA A 177 6.80 -10.83 -6.49
CA ALA A 177 7.42 -11.39 -7.68
C ALA A 177 6.92 -12.78 -8.03
N SER A 178 6.30 -13.49 -7.09
CA SER A 178 5.86 -14.87 -7.31
C SER A 178 4.63 -15.23 -6.48
N GLU A 179 3.98 -16.32 -6.88
CA GLU A 179 2.86 -16.89 -6.14
C GLU A 179 3.23 -17.30 -4.70
N LYS A 180 4.49 -17.55 -4.39
CA LYS A 180 4.96 -17.89 -3.04
C LYS A 180 4.80 -16.71 -2.07
N ASP A 181 4.96 -15.50 -2.57
CA ASP A 181 4.81 -14.29 -1.78
C ASP A 181 3.35 -14.05 -1.32
N LEU A 182 2.37 -14.68 -1.98
CA LEU A 182 0.97 -14.66 -1.55
C LEU A 182 0.74 -15.36 -0.20
N TYR A 183 1.66 -16.23 0.21
CA TYR A 183 1.55 -17.07 1.41
C TYR A 183 2.54 -16.67 2.50
N LEU A 184 3.05 -15.43 2.46
CA LEU A 184 3.93 -14.93 3.52
C LEU A 184 3.23 -14.89 4.89
N PHE A 185 1.92 -14.73 4.91
CA PHE A 185 1.10 -14.76 6.11
C PHE A 185 0.09 -15.91 6.00
N ASP A 186 -0.05 -16.68 7.07
CA ASP A 186 -0.95 -17.85 7.18
C ASP A 186 -2.19 -17.58 8.04
N GLN A 187 -2.28 -16.37 8.61
CA GLN A 187 -3.42 -15.95 9.41
C GLN A 187 -4.67 -15.83 8.55
N LYS A 188 -5.79 -16.32 9.06
CA LYS A 188 -7.11 -16.03 8.48
C LYS A 188 -7.39 -14.53 8.63
N VAL A 189 -7.83 -13.91 7.55
CA VAL A 189 -8.15 -12.49 7.51
C VAL A 189 -9.52 -12.25 6.90
N GLU A 190 -10.14 -11.14 7.26
CA GLU A 190 -11.37 -10.67 6.62
C GLU A 190 -11.06 -10.20 5.20
N TRP A 191 -9.95 -9.47 5.00
CA TRP A 191 -9.62 -8.90 3.70
C TRP A 191 -8.21 -9.25 3.27
N PHE A 192 -8.08 -9.73 2.04
CA PHE A 192 -6.80 -9.96 1.37
C PHE A 192 -6.67 -8.99 0.20
N ILE A 193 -5.72 -8.08 0.28
CA ILE A 193 -5.45 -7.08 -0.77
C ILE A 193 -4.18 -7.52 -1.50
N SER A 194 -4.31 -7.81 -2.80
CA SER A 194 -3.18 -8.23 -3.62
C SER A 194 -2.97 -7.31 -4.81
N GLU A 195 -1.71 -7.08 -5.14
CA GLU A 195 -1.36 -6.59 -6.46
C GLU A 195 -1.75 -7.63 -7.53
N SER A 196 -1.88 -7.21 -8.78
CA SER A 196 -2.36 -8.07 -9.85
C SER A 196 -1.56 -7.96 -11.16
N THR A 197 -0.45 -7.22 -11.16
CA THR A 197 0.36 -7.02 -12.37
C THR A 197 1.39 -8.12 -12.56
N HIS A 198 1.99 -8.61 -11.47
CA HIS A 198 3.11 -9.56 -11.50
C HIS A 198 2.68 -11.01 -11.24
N ILE A 199 1.40 -11.25 -10.94
CA ILE A 199 0.86 -12.55 -10.57
C ILE A 199 -0.18 -13.03 -11.58
N GLU A 200 -0.04 -14.26 -12.02
CA GLU A 200 -1.03 -14.91 -12.89
C GLU A 200 -2.37 -15.05 -12.18
N PRO A 201 -3.49 -14.68 -12.83
CA PRO A 201 -4.82 -14.63 -12.18
C PRO A 201 -5.27 -15.94 -11.55
N GLN A 202 -4.81 -17.08 -12.05
CA GLN A 202 -5.19 -18.41 -11.53
C GLN A 202 -4.85 -18.60 -10.05
N TYR A 203 -3.77 -17.97 -9.54
CA TYR A 203 -3.37 -18.08 -8.14
C TYR A 203 -4.32 -17.38 -7.18
N PHE A 204 -5.15 -16.44 -7.67
CA PHE A 204 -6.16 -15.79 -6.84
C PHE A 204 -7.30 -16.73 -6.42
N ALA A 205 -7.62 -17.74 -7.23
CA ALA A 205 -8.56 -18.79 -6.83
C ALA A 205 -8.03 -19.61 -5.66
N ASP A 206 -6.71 -19.86 -5.65
CA ASP A 206 -6.03 -20.57 -4.55
C ASP A 206 -6.08 -19.78 -3.24
N ILE A 207 -5.91 -18.45 -3.28
CA ILE A 207 -6.06 -17.59 -2.09
C ILE A 207 -7.47 -17.72 -1.51
N LEU A 208 -8.50 -17.63 -2.34
CA LEU A 208 -9.89 -17.75 -1.92
C LEU A 208 -10.23 -19.11 -1.33
N THR A 209 -9.51 -20.17 -1.68
CA THR A 209 -9.75 -21.54 -1.20
C THR A 209 -8.85 -21.92 -0.02
N LYS A 210 -7.57 -21.55 -0.05
CA LYS A 210 -6.58 -21.97 0.95
C LYS A 210 -6.54 -21.06 2.18
N LEU A 211 -6.43 -19.73 1.97
CA LEU A 211 -6.44 -18.76 3.06
C LEU A 211 -7.86 -18.31 3.42
N ASN A 212 -8.79 -18.46 2.50
CA ASN A 212 -10.22 -18.27 2.69
C ASN A 212 -10.58 -16.91 3.32
N PRO A 213 -10.07 -15.77 2.81
CA PRO A 213 -10.48 -14.45 3.28
C PRO A 213 -11.94 -14.21 2.94
N ASP A 214 -12.64 -13.32 3.66
CA ASP A 214 -14.02 -12.96 3.31
C ASP A 214 -14.08 -12.24 1.96
N LYS A 215 -13.09 -11.35 1.70
CA LYS A 215 -12.96 -10.64 0.43
C LYS A 215 -11.51 -10.64 -0.05
N LEU A 216 -11.32 -10.88 -1.36
CA LEU A 216 -10.07 -10.68 -2.07
C LEU A 216 -10.20 -9.42 -2.94
N ILE A 217 -9.33 -8.44 -2.72
CA ILE A 217 -9.33 -7.19 -3.44
C ILE A 217 -8.06 -7.12 -4.29
N LEU A 218 -8.22 -6.97 -5.59
CA LEU A 218 -7.11 -6.82 -6.52
C LEU A 218 -6.87 -5.34 -6.80
N THR A 219 -5.63 -4.91 -6.62
CA THR A 219 -5.13 -3.55 -6.86
C THR A 219 -3.88 -3.60 -7.74
N HIS A 220 -3.21 -2.48 -7.94
CA HIS A 220 -2.02 -2.37 -8.79
C HIS A 220 -2.30 -2.90 -10.20
N ILE A 221 -3.39 -2.39 -10.81
CA ILE A 221 -3.95 -2.89 -12.06
C ILE A 221 -3.37 -2.08 -13.22
N SER A 222 -2.72 -2.74 -14.18
CA SER A 222 -2.37 -2.13 -15.47
C SER A 222 -3.56 -2.14 -16.42
N ASP A 223 -3.58 -1.20 -17.37
CA ASP A 223 -4.62 -1.20 -18.42
C ASP A 223 -4.52 -2.46 -19.30
N GLU A 224 -3.34 -3.05 -19.42
CA GLU A 224 -3.09 -4.27 -20.22
C GLU A 224 -3.67 -5.53 -19.56
N ASN A 225 -3.52 -5.70 -18.25
CA ASN A 225 -3.96 -6.91 -17.57
C ASN A 225 -5.45 -6.89 -17.15
N LYS A 226 -6.13 -5.74 -17.28
CA LYS A 226 -7.53 -5.60 -16.90
C LYS A 226 -8.43 -6.62 -17.61
N GLY A 227 -8.21 -6.86 -18.91
CA GLY A 227 -9.00 -7.82 -19.70
C GLY A 227 -8.86 -9.25 -19.20
N SER A 228 -7.65 -9.69 -18.89
CA SER A 228 -7.37 -11.04 -18.37
C SER A 228 -7.98 -11.25 -16.99
N LEU A 229 -7.91 -10.25 -16.11
CA LEU A 229 -8.51 -10.29 -14.78
C LEU A 229 -10.04 -10.40 -14.84
N LEU A 230 -10.68 -9.65 -15.73
CA LEU A 230 -12.14 -9.74 -15.94
C LEU A 230 -12.56 -11.10 -16.48
N SER A 231 -11.82 -11.64 -17.48
CA SER A 231 -12.06 -12.98 -18.02
C SER A 231 -11.89 -14.06 -16.97
N PHE A 232 -10.85 -13.95 -16.14
CA PHE A 232 -10.64 -14.85 -15.01
C PHE A 232 -11.83 -14.83 -14.05
N GLN A 233 -12.29 -13.65 -13.61
CA GLN A 233 -13.44 -13.52 -12.71
C GLN A 233 -14.70 -14.11 -13.34
N GLN A 234 -14.96 -13.89 -14.63
CA GLN A 234 -16.14 -14.40 -15.33
C GLN A 234 -16.19 -15.94 -15.33
N ASN A 235 -15.05 -16.60 -15.41
CA ASN A 235 -14.93 -18.05 -15.44
C ASN A 235 -14.98 -18.72 -14.05
N MET A 236 -15.02 -17.95 -12.96
CA MET A 236 -15.12 -18.47 -11.59
C MET A 236 -16.54 -18.93 -11.26
N SER A 237 -16.63 -19.86 -10.29
CA SER A 237 -17.93 -20.22 -9.68
C SER A 237 -18.58 -18.98 -9.05
N LYS A 238 -19.92 -18.96 -9.01
CA LYS A 238 -20.70 -17.82 -8.45
C LYS A 238 -20.29 -17.50 -7.01
N SER A 239 -19.98 -18.50 -6.20
CA SER A 239 -19.56 -18.34 -4.79
C SER A 239 -18.20 -17.68 -4.63
N LEU A 240 -17.22 -17.98 -5.49
CA LEU A 240 -15.92 -17.34 -5.47
C LEU A 240 -15.97 -15.95 -6.10
N LYS A 241 -16.71 -15.80 -7.19
CA LYS A 241 -16.89 -14.54 -7.91
C LYS A 241 -17.42 -13.41 -7.01
N SER A 242 -18.33 -13.73 -6.08
CA SER A 242 -18.90 -12.74 -5.15
C SER A 242 -17.91 -12.23 -4.09
N ARG A 243 -16.73 -12.85 -3.97
CA ARG A 243 -15.68 -12.52 -2.99
C ARG A 243 -14.48 -11.82 -3.60
N ILE A 244 -14.40 -11.68 -4.93
CA ILE A 244 -13.28 -11.02 -5.60
C ILE A 244 -13.71 -9.65 -6.14
N PHE A 245 -12.94 -8.62 -5.81
CA PHE A 245 -13.20 -7.23 -6.17
C PHE A 245 -11.99 -6.63 -6.88
N PHE A 246 -12.23 -5.74 -7.84
CA PHE A 246 -11.19 -4.95 -8.47
C PHE A 246 -11.24 -3.53 -7.92
N ALA A 247 -10.17 -3.10 -7.27
CA ALA A 247 -10.10 -1.76 -6.76
C ALA A 247 -10.05 -0.73 -7.90
N SER A 248 -10.67 0.40 -7.68
CA SER A 248 -10.55 1.62 -8.47
C SER A 248 -10.21 2.78 -7.54
N ASP A 249 -9.68 3.86 -8.10
CA ASP A 249 -9.42 5.06 -7.30
C ASP A 249 -10.71 5.56 -6.65
N GLY A 250 -10.67 5.75 -5.33
CA GLY A 250 -11.83 6.10 -4.51
C GLY A 250 -12.63 4.91 -3.97
N PHE A 251 -12.30 3.67 -4.33
CA PHE A 251 -12.95 2.48 -3.79
C PHE A 251 -12.81 2.42 -2.27
N ASP A 252 -13.95 2.28 -1.57
CA ASP A 252 -14.02 2.17 -0.10
C ASP A 252 -14.53 0.76 0.26
N LEU A 253 -13.69 -0.01 0.93
CA LEU A 253 -13.96 -1.41 1.23
C LEU A 253 -15.15 -1.63 2.17
N LYS A 254 -15.47 -0.65 3.03
CA LYS A 254 -16.58 -0.76 3.99
C LYS A 254 -17.96 -0.57 3.34
N HIS A 255 -18.03 0.09 2.19
CA HIS A 255 -19.28 0.41 1.50
C HIS A 255 -19.60 -0.51 0.31
N CYS A 256 -18.82 -1.57 0.10
CA CYS A 256 -19.02 -2.50 -0.99
C CYS A 256 -19.82 -3.73 -0.57
N ASP A 257 -21.15 -3.60 -0.51
CA ASP A 257 -22.07 -4.73 -0.43
C ASP A 257 -22.45 -5.32 -1.80
N THR A 258 -22.08 -4.65 -2.89
CA THR A 258 -22.32 -5.13 -4.27
C THR A 258 -21.10 -4.81 -5.13
N GLY A 259 -20.59 -5.82 -5.83
CA GLY A 259 -19.44 -5.68 -6.72
C GLY A 259 -19.63 -4.57 -7.75
N CYS A 260 -18.90 -3.46 -7.55
CA CYS A 260 -18.75 -2.42 -8.55
C CYS A 260 -17.57 -2.76 -9.45
N LEU A 261 -17.84 -3.02 -10.72
CA LEU A 261 -16.88 -3.00 -11.82
C LEU A 261 -16.83 -1.59 -12.43
#